data_20c3ebfe7a5fa03ea8fbb7e04b344054
#
_entry.id   20c3ebfe7a5fa03ea8fbb7e04b344054
#
_cell.length_a   1.000
_cell.length_b   1.000
_cell.length_c   1.000
_cell.angle_alpha   90.00
_cell.angle_beta   90.00
_cell.angle_gamma   90.00
#
_symmetry.space_group_name_H-M   'P 1'
#
loop_
_entity.id
_entity.type
_entity.pdbx_description
1 polymer ?
#
loop_
_entity_poly.entity_id
_entity_poly.type
_entity_poly.pdbx_seq_one_letter_code
_entity_poly.pdbx_strand_id
1 'polypeptide(L)'
;MKQLVVEKNNPDPILLDTPIPKPGPGEVLIKNHYSVVSSGTELAAIEFANTGVSEKLQNSSNIEKGLKLLKDDGIRAVWNAVFPKNILPLQLGYSSSGEVVQTGKGVSDFHTGDRVVSNGNHAEYVVVNQNLCTRIPDNTDIKEASFTVLGSIALHGLRLSETSLGSKVVVIGLGIIGQLVCRLAEAQGSEVIGIDPDTKRTDLSANFYTSVEEANMTNVDSVIITAATSSNEPIEVATKIARNKAKIVVVGDIPLNISRNDFYYKELELVVSKSYGPGRYDKQYEILGKDYPIEYVRWTENRNF
;
A
#
# COMPACT_ATOMS: atom_id res chain seq x y z
N MET A 1 -25.06 -9.51 -4.91
CA MET A 1 -23.65 -9.87 -4.76
C MET A 1 -23.24 -9.73 -3.30
N LYS A 2 -22.27 -10.53 -2.87
CA LYS A 2 -21.70 -10.41 -1.52
C LYS A 2 -20.51 -9.44 -1.53
N GLN A 3 -20.41 -8.63 -0.47
CA GLN A 3 -19.36 -7.66 -0.26
C GLN A 3 -18.95 -7.65 1.21
N LEU A 4 -17.64 -7.62 1.51
CA LEU A 4 -17.12 -7.54 2.85
C LEU A 4 -17.05 -6.06 3.27
N VAL A 5 -17.71 -5.75 4.38
CA VAL A 5 -17.80 -4.37 4.90
C VAL A 5 -17.68 -4.36 6.43
N VAL A 6 -17.36 -3.18 6.97
CA VAL A 6 -17.41 -2.89 8.40
C VAL A 6 -18.45 -1.80 8.64
N GLU A 7 -19.37 -2.05 9.55
CA GLU A 7 -20.36 -1.06 9.97
C GLU A 7 -19.80 -0.17 11.07
N LYS A 8 -20.33 1.04 11.15
CA LYS A 8 -19.98 1.96 12.24
C LYS A 8 -20.39 1.37 13.58
N ASN A 9 -19.47 1.39 14.53
CA ASN A 9 -19.62 0.83 15.89
C ASN A 9 -19.71 -0.71 15.96
N ASN A 10 -19.42 -1.41 14.86
CA ASN A 10 -19.21 -2.85 14.86
C ASN A 10 -17.83 -3.16 14.26
N PRO A 11 -16.84 -3.58 15.06
CA PRO A 11 -15.47 -3.84 14.57
C PRO A 11 -15.39 -5.09 13.67
N ASP A 12 -16.39 -5.98 13.77
CA ASP A 12 -16.35 -7.23 13.03
C ASP A 12 -16.78 -7.03 11.57
N PRO A 13 -15.95 -7.47 10.60
CA PRO A 13 -16.36 -7.47 9.20
C PRO A 13 -17.56 -8.37 8.95
N ILE A 14 -18.53 -7.87 8.18
CA ILE A 14 -19.72 -8.61 7.80
C ILE A 14 -19.82 -8.76 6.28
N LEU A 15 -20.47 -9.83 5.83
CA LEU A 15 -20.85 -10.00 4.44
C LEU A 15 -22.23 -9.39 4.21
N LEU A 16 -22.26 -8.33 3.41
CA LEU A 16 -23.49 -7.63 3.04
C LEU A 16 -23.95 -8.07 1.65
N ASP A 17 -25.24 -8.36 1.49
CA ASP A 17 -25.85 -8.59 0.20
C ASP A 17 -26.27 -7.26 -0.42
N THR A 18 -25.68 -6.93 -1.58
CA THR A 18 -25.93 -5.69 -2.30
C THR A 18 -26.28 -5.96 -3.77
N PRO A 19 -26.98 -5.06 -4.47
CA PRO A 19 -27.13 -5.14 -5.91
C PRO A 19 -25.77 -5.14 -6.63
N ILE A 20 -25.69 -5.80 -7.79
CA ILE A 20 -24.50 -5.69 -8.66
C ILE A 20 -24.44 -4.26 -9.20
N PRO A 21 -23.30 -3.54 -9.04
CA PRO A 21 -23.16 -2.18 -9.54
C PRO A 21 -23.07 -2.16 -11.08
N LYS A 22 -23.30 -0.98 -11.67
CA LYS A 22 -23.14 -0.76 -13.11
C LYS A 22 -21.98 0.19 -13.36
N PRO A 23 -21.10 -0.08 -14.34
CA PRO A 23 -19.98 0.80 -14.64
C PRO A 23 -20.46 2.12 -15.28
N GLY A 24 -19.95 3.22 -14.78
CA GLY A 24 -20.07 4.55 -15.38
C GLY A 24 -19.10 4.76 -16.54
N PRO A 25 -19.03 5.98 -17.11
CA PRO A 25 -18.05 6.33 -18.16
C PRO A 25 -16.61 6.16 -17.62
N GLY A 26 -15.74 5.48 -18.42
CA GLY A 26 -14.35 5.23 -18.06
C GLY A 26 -14.14 4.14 -17.00
N GLU A 27 -15.20 3.42 -16.63
CA GLU A 27 -15.15 2.37 -15.61
C GLU A 27 -15.36 0.98 -16.20
N VAL A 28 -14.87 -0.03 -15.52
CA VAL A 28 -15.09 -1.46 -15.84
C VAL A 28 -15.75 -2.16 -14.67
N LEU A 29 -16.69 -3.06 -14.96
CA LEU A 29 -17.26 -3.99 -14.00
C LEU A 29 -16.48 -5.30 -14.09
N ILE A 30 -15.89 -5.70 -12.97
CA ILE A 30 -15.10 -6.90 -12.84
C ILE A 30 -15.83 -7.88 -11.93
N LYS A 31 -15.95 -9.14 -12.37
CA LYS A 31 -16.31 -10.27 -11.51
C LYS A 31 -15.04 -10.77 -10.86
N ASN A 32 -14.87 -10.53 -9.57
CA ASN A 32 -13.69 -10.98 -8.83
C ASN A 32 -13.65 -12.49 -8.68
N HIS A 33 -12.48 -13.07 -8.85
CA HIS A 33 -12.17 -14.47 -8.54
C HIS A 33 -11.38 -14.57 -7.24
N TYR A 34 -10.44 -13.66 -7.02
CA TYR A 34 -9.61 -13.60 -5.82
C TYR A 34 -9.42 -12.16 -5.35
N SER A 35 -9.25 -12.01 -4.06
CA SER A 35 -8.78 -10.78 -3.44
C SER A 35 -7.87 -11.09 -2.25
N VAL A 36 -6.90 -10.23 -1.99
CA VAL A 36 -5.89 -10.44 -0.94
C VAL A 36 -6.21 -9.56 0.25
N VAL A 37 -6.31 -10.16 1.43
CA VAL A 37 -6.48 -9.44 2.70
C VAL A 37 -5.13 -8.89 3.15
N SER A 38 -5.04 -7.57 3.31
CA SER A 38 -3.89 -6.89 3.85
C SER A 38 -4.13 -6.53 5.32
N SER A 39 -3.79 -7.45 6.22
CA SER A 39 -4.10 -7.32 7.66
C SER A 39 -3.67 -5.99 8.27
N GLY A 40 -2.48 -5.47 7.93
CA GLY A 40 -2.00 -4.20 8.50
C GLY A 40 -2.89 -3.01 8.12
N THR A 41 -3.16 -2.81 6.84
CA THR A 41 -3.95 -1.67 6.34
C THR A 41 -5.44 -1.80 6.70
N GLU A 42 -5.98 -3.02 6.60
CA GLU A 42 -7.41 -3.23 6.83
C GLU A 42 -7.77 -3.18 8.32
N LEU A 43 -6.93 -3.73 9.20
CA LEU A 43 -7.11 -3.57 10.65
C LEU A 43 -7.02 -2.09 11.05
N ALA A 44 -6.05 -1.34 10.55
CA ALA A 44 -5.95 0.10 10.79
C ALA A 44 -7.20 0.86 10.30
N ALA A 45 -7.76 0.47 9.15
CA ALA A 45 -9.00 1.05 8.64
C ALA A 45 -10.21 0.72 9.52
N ILE A 46 -10.29 -0.51 10.04
CA ILE A 46 -11.34 -0.95 10.98
C ILE A 46 -11.23 -0.19 12.30
N GLU A 47 -10.04 -0.08 12.87
CA GLU A 47 -9.79 0.68 14.09
C GLU A 47 -10.17 2.15 13.91
N PHE A 48 -9.75 2.76 12.80
CA PHE A 48 -10.13 4.14 12.48
C PHE A 48 -11.64 4.33 12.32
N ALA A 49 -12.36 3.39 11.71
CA ALA A 49 -13.82 3.45 11.55
C ALA A 49 -14.54 3.40 12.92
N ASN A 50 -13.97 2.68 13.88
CA ASN A 50 -14.54 2.50 15.23
C ASN A 50 -14.07 3.55 16.25
N THR A 51 -13.03 4.33 15.94
CA THR A 51 -12.54 5.40 16.82
C THR A 51 -13.58 6.52 16.96
N GLY A 52 -13.90 6.90 18.19
CA GLY A 52 -14.86 7.98 18.50
C GLY A 52 -14.42 9.34 17.94
N VAL A 53 -15.40 10.23 17.65
CA VAL A 53 -15.11 11.58 17.14
C VAL A 53 -14.21 12.38 18.08
N SER A 54 -14.38 12.23 19.40
CA SER A 54 -13.57 12.91 20.42
C SER A 54 -12.10 12.46 20.39
N GLU A 55 -11.84 11.16 20.18
CA GLU A 55 -10.49 10.61 20.06
C GLU A 55 -9.85 10.98 18.73
N LYS A 56 -10.63 11.03 17.64
CA LYS A 56 -10.15 11.51 16.33
C LYS A 56 -9.66 12.96 16.37
N LEU A 57 -10.28 13.80 17.18
CA LEU A 57 -9.90 15.21 17.35
C LEU A 57 -8.69 15.40 18.29
N GLN A 58 -8.37 14.44 19.14
CA GLN A 58 -7.20 14.52 20.03
C GLN A 58 -5.88 14.14 19.36
N ASN A 59 -5.93 13.47 18.22
CA ASN A 59 -4.73 13.08 17.49
C ASN A 59 -4.23 14.25 16.62
N SER A 60 -3.00 14.73 16.90
CA SER A 60 -2.39 15.88 16.21
C SER A 60 -2.35 15.74 14.69
N SER A 61 -2.13 14.54 14.16
CA SER A 61 -2.13 14.29 12.72
C SER A 61 -3.52 14.49 12.08
N ASN A 62 -4.59 14.22 12.83
CA ASN A 62 -5.96 14.44 12.35
C ASN A 62 -6.34 15.92 12.38
N ILE A 63 -5.80 16.71 13.32
CA ILE A 63 -5.96 18.16 13.37
C ILE A 63 -5.28 18.81 12.17
N GLU A 64 -4.06 18.41 11.82
CA GLU A 64 -3.35 18.89 10.63
C GLU A 64 -4.06 18.52 9.32
N LYS A 65 -4.56 17.29 9.20
CA LYS A 65 -5.38 16.85 8.06
C LYS A 65 -6.67 17.67 7.96
N GLY A 66 -7.32 17.94 9.10
CA GLY A 66 -8.51 18.80 9.18
C GLY A 66 -8.22 20.23 8.76
N LEU A 67 -7.11 20.82 9.22
CA LEU A 67 -6.67 22.17 8.84
C LEU A 67 -6.30 22.26 7.36
N LYS A 68 -5.68 21.24 6.80
CA LYS A 68 -5.35 21.15 5.37
C LYS A 68 -6.62 21.06 4.52
N LEU A 69 -7.57 20.20 4.89
CA LEU A 69 -8.89 20.11 4.25
C LEU A 69 -9.66 21.44 4.33
N LEU A 70 -9.55 22.15 5.45
CA LEU A 70 -10.17 23.48 5.61
C LEU A 70 -9.58 24.50 4.63
N LYS A 71 -8.28 24.43 4.40
CA LYS A 71 -7.55 25.36 3.53
C LYS A 71 -7.75 25.07 2.05
N ASP A 72 -7.78 23.78 1.69
CA ASP A 72 -7.81 23.33 0.28
C ASP A 72 -9.26 23.15 -0.23
N ASP A 73 -10.18 22.63 0.58
CA ASP A 73 -11.55 22.24 0.17
C ASP A 73 -12.66 22.92 1.00
N GLY A 74 -12.30 23.77 1.96
CA GLY A 74 -13.22 24.60 2.75
C GLY A 74 -13.94 23.84 3.88
N ILE A 75 -14.71 24.61 4.66
CA ILE A 75 -15.38 24.16 5.90
C ILE A 75 -16.34 22.96 5.68
N ARG A 76 -16.93 22.87 4.48
CA ARG A 76 -17.86 21.81 4.11
C ARG A 76 -17.18 20.45 3.96
N ALA A 77 -15.93 20.44 3.49
CA ALA A 77 -15.12 19.21 3.37
C ALA A 77 -14.69 18.69 4.74
N VAL A 78 -14.28 19.59 5.63
CA VAL A 78 -13.96 19.24 7.02
C VAL A 78 -15.21 18.73 7.75
N TRP A 79 -16.35 19.40 7.57
CA TRP A 79 -17.62 18.96 8.16
C TRP A 79 -18.01 17.56 7.67
N ASN A 80 -17.87 17.27 6.38
CA ASN A 80 -18.16 15.95 5.81
C ASN A 80 -17.16 14.87 6.24
N ALA A 81 -15.90 15.25 6.51
CA ALA A 81 -14.87 14.32 7.02
C ALA A 81 -15.07 13.99 8.51
N VAL A 82 -15.47 15.00 9.31
CA VAL A 82 -15.73 14.85 10.76
C VAL A 82 -17.12 14.26 11.05
N PHE A 83 -18.11 14.66 10.25
CA PHE A 83 -19.50 14.25 10.36
C PHE A 83 -20.02 13.70 9.02
N PRO A 84 -19.55 12.53 8.57
CA PRO A 84 -20.05 11.96 7.33
C PRO A 84 -21.55 11.75 7.42
N LYS A 85 -22.31 12.45 6.57
CA LYS A 85 -23.78 12.40 6.54
C LYS A 85 -24.34 11.05 6.10
N ASN A 86 -23.54 10.28 5.36
CA ASN A 86 -23.91 8.96 4.89
C ASN A 86 -23.07 7.92 5.63
N ILE A 87 -23.72 7.18 6.51
CA ILE A 87 -23.18 6.02 7.18
C ILE A 87 -23.28 4.85 6.18
N LEU A 88 -22.49 4.92 5.11
CA LEU A 88 -22.25 3.73 4.29
C LEU A 88 -21.24 2.86 5.04
N PRO A 89 -21.42 1.53 5.05
CA PRO A 89 -20.43 0.63 5.62
C PRO A 89 -19.08 0.82 4.92
N LEU A 90 -17.97 0.75 5.70
CA LEU A 90 -16.63 0.82 5.16
C LEU A 90 -16.36 -0.44 4.32
N GLN A 91 -16.08 -0.28 3.05
CA GLN A 91 -15.70 -1.38 2.17
C GLN A 91 -14.23 -1.75 2.43
N LEU A 92 -13.96 -3.05 2.61
CA LEU A 92 -12.61 -3.57 2.81
C LEU A 92 -12.02 -4.10 1.51
N GLY A 93 -10.66 -4.17 1.47
CA GLY A 93 -9.91 -4.67 0.33
C GLY A 93 -9.55 -3.60 -0.69
N TYR A 94 -8.43 -3.84 -1.37
CA TYR A 94 -7.90 -2.96 -2.42
C TYR A 94 -6.92 -3.69 -3.36
N SER A 95 -6.96 -5.03 -3.39
CA SER A 95 -6.14 -5.85 -4.28
C SER A 95 -6.93 -7.06 -4.69
N SER A 96 -7.34 -7.12 -5.95
CA SER A 96 -8.18 -8.19 -6.48
C SER A 96 -7.82 -8.55 -7.90
N SER A 97 -8.20 -9.77 -8.31
CA SER A 97 -8.11 -10.26 -9.67
C SER A 97 -9.43 -10.90 -10.11
N GLY A 98 -9.77 -10.75 -11.36
CA GLY A 98 -11.03 -11.24 -11.88
C GLY A 98 -11.12 -11.13 -13.40
N GLU A 99 -12.36 -11.09 -13.88
CA GLU A 99 -12.69 -11.00 -15.30
C GLU A 99 -13.62 -9.81 -15.54
N VAL A 100 -13.35 -9.04 -16.58
CA VAL A 100 -14.20 -7.94 -17.03
C VAL A 100 -15.51 -8.53 -17.57
N VAL A 101 -16.66 -8.14 -16.99
CA VAL A 101 -17.97 -8.58 -17.43
C VAL A 101 -18.77 -7.49 -18.12
N GLN A 102 -18.41 -6.22 -17.91
CA GLN A 102 -19.03 -5.09 -18.60
C GLN A 102 -18.07 -3.90 -18.60
N THR A 103 -18.10 -3.11 -19.68
CA THR A 103 -17.35 -1.85 -19.80
C THR A 103 -18.31 -0.67 -19.86
N GLY A 104 -17.92 0.45 -19.26
CA GLY A 104 -18.62 1.73 -19.37
C GLY A 104 -18.29 2.47 -20.68
N LYS A 105 -19.02 3.55 -20.91
CA LYS A 105 -18.78 4.40 -22.09
C LYS A 105 -17.37 4.97 -22.09
N GLY A 106 -16.66 4.90 -23.21
CA GLY A 106 -15.33 5.47 -23.39
C GLY A 106 -14.18 4.55 -22.94
N VAL A 107 -14.47 3.33 -22.48
CA VAL A 107 -13.46 2.31 -22.24
C VAL A 107 -13.13 1.64 -23.59
N SER A 108 -11.86 1.72 -24.01
CA SER A 108 -11.35 1.13 -25.24
C SER A 108 -10.35 0.01 -25.01
N ASP A 109 -9.67 0.03 -23.85
CA ASP A 109 -8.54 -0.85 -23.56
C ASP A 109 -8.92 -2.18 -22.96
N PHE A 110 -10.19 -2.33 -22.53
CA PHE A 110 -10.70 -3.56 -21.91
C PHE A 110 -11.96 -4.06 -22.62
N HIS A 111 -12.09 -5.38 -22.68
CA HIS A 111 -13.23 -6.07 -23.27
C HIS A 111 -13.78 -7.11 -22.29
N THR A 112 -15.05 -7.47 -22.45
CA THR A 112 -15.64 -8.60 -21.69
C THR A 112 -14.86 -9.88 -21.95
N GLY A 113 -14.50 -10.58 -20.86
CA GLY A 113 -13.64 -11.75 -20.87
C GLY A 113 -12.16 -11.48 -20.58
N ASP A 114 -11.73 -10.21 -20.56
CA ASP A 114 -10.33 -9.88 -20.20
C ASP A 114 -10.07 -10.25 -18.73
N ARG A 115 -8.99 -11.00 -18.49
CA ARG A 115 -8.49 -11.29 -17.14
C ARG A 115 -7.70 -10.08 -16.63
N VAL A 116 -8.07 -9.58 -15.45
CA VAL A 116 -7.53 -8.31 -14.94
C VAL A 116 -7.24 -8.36 -13.45
N VAL A 117 -6.27 -7.51 -13.04
CA VAL A 117 -6.08 -7.10 -11.65
C VAL A 117 -6.57 -5.68 -11.47
N SER A 118 -7.01 -5.36 -10.26
CA SER A 118 -7.48 -4.02 -9.92
C SER A 118 -7.33 -3.71 -8.44
N ASN A 119 -7.52 -2.44 -8.08
CA ASN A 119 -7.65 -2.01 -6.70
C ASN A 119 -9.06 -2.23 -6.12
N GLY A 120 -9.82 -3.18 -6.70
CA GLY A 120 -11.16 -3.51 -6.25
C GLY A 120 -11.22 -4.09 -4.84
N ASN A 121 -12.35 -3.84 -4.17
CA ASN A 121 -12.62 -4.28 -2.80
C ASN A 121 -12.92 -5.79 -2.73
N HIS A 122 -13.03 -6.34 -1.51
CA HIS A 122 -13.49 -7.70 -1.25
C HIS A 122 -15.00 -7.82 -1.54
N ALA A 123 -15.34 -8.07 -2.80
CA ALA A 123 -16.69 -8.24 -3.27
C ALA A 123 -16.72 -9.18 -4.48
N GLU A 124 -17.85 -9.81 -4.72
CA GLU A 124 -18.01 -10.68 -5.92
C GLU A 124 -17.94 -9.89 -7.23
N TYR A 125 -18.37 -8.62 -7.20
CA TYR A 125 -18.27 -7.70 -8.35
C TYR A 125 -17.80 -6.33 -7.86
N VAL A 126 -16.90 -5.72 -8.62
CA VAL A 126 -16.40 -4.38 -8.35
C VAL A 126 -16.44 -3.52 -9.60
N VAL A 127 -16.74 -2.24 -9.42
CA VAL A 127 -16.58 -1.22 -10.45
C VAL A 127 -15.31 -0.43 -10.13
N VAL A 128 -14.39 -0.38 -11.08
CA VAL A 128 -13.15 0.39 -10.95
C VAL A 128 -12.91 1.24 -12.19
N ASN A 129 -12.19 2.35 -12.03
CA ASN A 129 -11.75 3.12 -13.19
C ASN A 129 -10.74 2.31 -14.01
N GLN A 130 -10.82 2.37 -15.34
CA GLN A 130 -9.92 1.64 -16.24
C GLN A 130 -8.43 1.91 -15.96
N ASN A 131 -8.07 3.10 -15.46
CA ASN A 131 -6.69 3.47 -15.13
C ASN A 131 -6.16 2.83 -13.83
N LEU A 132 -7.03 2.18 -13.05
CA LEU A 132 -6.72 1.41 -11.83
C LEU A 132 -6.88 -0.10 -12.05
N CYS A 133 -6.77 -0.52 -13.30
CA CYS A 133 -6.92 -1.89 -13.74
C CYS A 133 -5.85 -2.22 -14.79
N THR A 134 -5.33 -3.45 -14.77
CA THR A 134 -4.39 -3.91 -15.81
C THR A 134 -4.67 -5.37 -16.18
N ARG A 135 -4.32 -5.76 -17.41
CA ARG A 135 -4.49 -7.14 -17.89
C ARG A 135 -3.50 -8.08 -17.24
N ILE A 136 -3.96 -9.28 -16.95
CA ILE A 136 -3.11 -10.38 -16.49
C ILE A 136 -2.51 -11.06 -17.72
N PRO A 137 -1.18 -11.24 -17.82
CA PRO A 137 -0.57 -12.03 -18.88
C PRO A 137 -1.13 -13.47 -18.93
N ASP A 138 -1.22 -14.05 -20.13
CA ASP A 138 -1.85 -15.37 -20.32
C ASP A 138 -1.19 -16.50 -19.51
N ASN A 139 0.12 -16.41 -19.28
CA ASN A 139 0.91 -17.38 -18.54
C ASN A 139 0.94 -17.15 -17.02
N THR A 140 0.19 -16.17 -16.52
CA THR A 140 0.14 -15.85 -15.09
C THR A 140 -1.14 -16.41 -14.47
N ASP A 141 -1.00 -17.09 -13.33
CA ASP A 141 -2.14 -17.57 -12.56
C ASP A 141 -2.94 -16.39 -11.99
N ILE A 142 -4.27 -16.45 -12.13
CA ILE A 142 -5.16 -15.36 -11.70
C ILE A 142 -5.15 -15.16 -10.17
N LYS A 143 -4.92 -16.22 -9.40
CA LYS A 143 -4.78 -16.16 -7.95
C LYS A 143 -3.49 -15.44 -7.55
N GLU A 144 -2.37 -15.78 -8.20
CA GLU A 144 -1.09 -15.11 -7.98
C GLU A 144 -1.17 -13.63 -8.38
N ALA A 145 -1.81 -13.35 -9.50
CA ALA A 145 -2.03 -11.97 -9.98
C ALA A 145 -2.81 -11.10 -8.98
N SER A 146 -3.61 -11.68 -8.07
CA SER A 146 -4.33 -10.90 -7.06
C SER A 146 -3.41 -10.11 -6.09
N PHE A 147 -2.12 -10.47 -6.02
CA PHE A 147 -1.11 -9.74 -5.24
C PHE A 147 -0.54 -8.50 -5.94
N THR A 148 -0.91 -8.22 -7.18
CA THR A 148 -0.25 -7.16 -8.00
C THR A 148 -0.28 -5.79 -7.34
N VAL A 149 -1.40 -5.37 -6.74
CA VAL A 149 -1.48 -4.06 -6.08
C VAL A 149 -0.53 -3.99 -4.87
N LEU A 150 -0.48 -5.05 -4.06
CA LEU A 150 0.46 -5.14 -2.94
C LEU A 150 1.91 -5.24 -3.44
N GLY A 151 2.13 -5.98 -4.53
CA GLY A 151 3.42 -6.06 -5.22
C GLY A 151 3.89 -4.70 -5.72
N SER A 152 2.99 -3.89 -6.25
CA SER A 152 3.30 -2.52 -6.72
C SER A 152 3.68 -1.57 -5.58
N ILE A 153 3.06 -1.72 -4.39
CA ILE A 153 3.49 -1.01 -3.17
C ILE A 153 4.92 -1.42 -2.78
N ALA A 154 5.18 -2.72 -2.74
CA ALA A 154 6.49 -3.26 -2.41
C ALA A 154 7.56 -2.81 -3.43
N LEU A 155 7.24 -2.89 -4.73
CA LEU A 155 8.10 -2.46 -5.83
C LEU A 155 8.40 -0.96 -5.78
N HIS A 156 7.40 -0.13 -5.46
CA HIS A 156 7.62 1.31 -5.30
C HIS A 156 8.56 1.61 -4.13
N GLY A 157 8.36 0.95 -2.98
CA GLY A 157 9.28 1.06 -1.85
C GLY A 157 10.73 0.64 -2.20
N LEU A 158 10.87 -0.47 -2.92
CA LEU A 158 12.18 -0.93 -3.41
C LEU A 158 12.81 0.07 -4.38
N ARG A 159 12.05 0.64 -5.33
CA ARG A 159 12.57 1.66 -6.26
C ARG A 159 13.07 2.91 -5.54
N LEU A 160 12.36 3.34 -4.49
CA LEU A 160 12.78 4.49 -3.67
C LEU A 160 14.08 4.22 -2.90
N SER A 161 14.45 2.97 -2.66
CA SER A 161 15.72 2.62 -2.02
C SER A 161 16.94 2.82 -2.91
N GLU A 162 16.73 2.95 -4.24
CA GLU A 162 17.79 3.10 -5.25
C GLU A 162 18.85 1.99 -5.21
N THR A 163 18.50 0.83 -4.69
CA THR A 163 19.37 -0.34 -4.65
C THR A 163 19.51 -1.00 -6.01
N SER A 164 20.59 -1.75 -6.20
CA SER A 164 20.93 -2.40 -7.45
C SER A 164 21.59 -3.76 -7.18
N LEU A 165 22.06 -4.43 -8.23
CA LEU A 165 22.78 -5.69 -8.13
C LEU A 165 23.92 -5.62 -7.09
N GLY A 166 23.91 -6.57 -6.15
CA GLY A 166 24.90 -6.68 -5.08
C GLY A 166 24.72 -5.74 -3.90
N SER A 167 23.66 -4.91 -3.88
CA SER A 167 23.32 -4.09 -2.72
C SER A 167 22.90 -4.95 -1.54
N LYS A 168 23.26 -4.54 -0.32
CA LYS A 168 22.81 -5.13 0.94
C LYS A 168 21.57 -4.41 1.42
N VAL A 169 20.46 -5.14 1.50
CA VAL A 169 19.13 -4.60 1.86
C VAL A 169 18.62 -5.29 3.11
N VAL A 170 18.22 -4.52 4.10
CA VAL A 170 17.50 -5.03 5.27
C VAL A 170 16.03 -4.59 5.17
N VAL A 171 15.12 -5.55 5.37
CA VAL A 171 13.68 -5.31 5.41
C VAL A 171 13.20 -5.52 6.84
N ILE A 172 12.64 -4.47 7.47
CA ILE A 172 12.09 -4.52 8.82
C ILE A 172 10.56 -4.62 8.75
N GLY A 173 10.03 -5.74 9.24
CA GLY A 173 8.62 -6.12 9.14
C GLY A 173 8.40 -7.12 7.99
N LEU A 174 8.08 -8.38 8.32
CA LEU A 174 7.91 -9.47 7.36
C LEU A 174 6.43 -9.85 7.15
N GLY A 175 5.54 -8.87 7.21
CA GLY A 175 4.18 -9.01 6.71
C GLY A 175 4.16 -9.21 5.18
N ILE A 176 2.99 -9.21 4.56
CA ILE A 176 2.86 -9.45 3.11
C ILE A 176 3.75 -8.50 2.29
N ILE A 177 3.72 -7.20 2.58
CA ILE A 177 4.53 -6.21 1.87
C ILE A 177 6.03 -6.48 2.06
N GLY A 178 6.47 -6.77 3.30
CA GLY A 178 7.89 -7.04 3.57
C GLY A 178 8.41 -8.26 2.85
N GLN A 179 7.65 -9.35 2.82
CA GLN A 179 8.01 -10.54 2.07
C GLN A 179 8.07 -10.29 0.55
N LEU A 180 7.14 -9.47 0.02
CA LEU A 180 7.19 -9.07 -1.40
C LEU A 180 8.40 -8.19 -1.69
N VAL A 181 8.77 -7.26 -0.81
CA VAL A 181 10.01 -6.47 -0.93
C VAL A 181 11.24 -7.37 -0.94
N CYS A 182 11.33 -8.34 -0.01
CA CYS A 182 12.45 -9.29 0.03
C CYS A 182 12.59 -10.04 -1.29
N ARG A 183 11.51 -10.63 -1.80
CA ARG A 183 11.52 -11.39 -3.06
C ARG A 183 11.87 -10.52 -4.27
N LEU A 184 11.37 -9.29 -4.34
CA LEU A 184 11.69 -8.36 -5.42
C LEU A 184 13.16 -7.91 -5.36
N ALA A 185 13.69 -7.65 -4.17
CA ALA A 185 15.09 -7.28 -3.98
C ALA A 185 16.04 -8.45 -4.31
N GLU A 186 15.70 -9.68 -3.90
CA GLU A 186 16.43 -10.90 -4.30
C GLU A 186 16.42 -11.09 -5.82
N ALA A 187 15.27 -10.93 -6.47
CA ALA A 187 15.14 -11.01 -7.93
C ALA A 187 15.94 -9.93 -8.66
N GLN A 188 16.15 -8.77 -8.04
CA GLN A 188 17.03 -7.71 -8.53
C GLN A 188 18.52 -8.05 -8.36
N GLY A 189 18.85 -9.08 -7.55
CA GLY A 189 20.22 -9.50 -7.25
C GLY A 189 20.84 -8.80 -6.05
N SER A 190 20.02 -8.30 -5.12
CA SER A 190 20.48 -7.77 -3.83
C SER A 190 20.70 -8.92 -2.82
N GLU A 191 21.60 -8.70 -1.87
CA GLU A 191 21.73 -9.50 -0.65
C GLU A 191 20.68 -9.02 0.35
N VAL A 192 19.69 -9.88 0.67
CA VAL A 192 18.51 -9.48 1.44
C VAL A 192 18.48 -10.15 2.79
N ILE A 193 18.17 -9.38 3.83
CA ILE A 193 17.90 -9.84 5.18
C ILE A 193 16.56 -9.29 5.64
N GLY A 194 15.72 -10.17 6.17
CA GLY A 194 14.45 -9.81 6.77
C GLY A 194 14.49 -9.86 8.30
N ILE A 195 13.82 -8.92 8.94
CA ILE A 195 13.73 -8.82 10.42
C ILE A 195 12.27 -8.66 10.82
N ASP A 196 11.78 -9.54 11.69
CA ASP A 196 10.46 -9.45 12.29
C ASP A 196 10.46 -10.16 13.66
N PRO A 197 9.92 -9.58 14.73
CA PRO A 197 9.87 -10.24 16.04
C PRO A 197 8.97 -11.48 16.09
N ASP A 198 8.11 -11.68 15.09
CA ASP A 198 7.23 -12.85 14.98
C ASP A 198 7.98 -14.04 14.33
N THR A 199 8.34 -15.05 15.12
CA THR A 199 9.05 -16.24 14.67
C THR A 199 8.34 -16.98 13.53
N LYS A 200 7.00 -16.95 13.48
CA LYS A 200 6.24 -17.57 12.38
C LYS A 200 6.53 -16.93 11.02
N ARG A 201 7.00 -15.68 11.00
CA ARG A 201 7.39 -14.98 9.78
C ARG A 201 8.85 -15.20 9.46
N THR A 202 9.71 -15.33 10.46
CA THR A 202 11.14 -15.59 10.25
C THR A 202 11.43 -17.01 9.80
N ASP A 203 10.61 -17.99 10.18
CA ASP A 203 10.72 -19.38 9.74
C ASP A 203 10.49 -19.58 8.22
N LEU A 204 10.10 -18.53 7.50
CA LEU A 204 9.83 -18.60 6.05
C LEU A 204 11.08 -18.57 5.17
N SER A 205 12.23 -18.15 5.70
CA SER A 205 13.50 -18.06 4.98
C SER A 205 14.69 -18.12 5.94
N ALA A 206 15.78 -18.76 5.51
CA ALA A 206 17.04 -18.82 6.26
C ALA A 206 17.72 -17.44 6.49
N ASN A 207 17.34 -16.44 5.71
CA ASN A 207 17.85 -15.07 5.83
C ASN A 207 16.90 -14.16 6.63
N PHE A 208 15.92 -14.71 7.34
CA PHE A 208 15.02 -13.98 8.19
C PHE A 208 15.37 -14.23 9.66
N TYR A 209 15.35 -13.16 10.46
CA TYR A 209 15.81 -13.14 11.85
C TYR A 209 14.80 -12.41 12.73
N THR A 210 14.84 -12.72 14.03
CA THR A 210 13.94 -12.07 15.00
C THR A 210 14.45 -10.70 15.42
N SER A 211 15.75 -10.46 15.28
CA SER A 211 16.37 -9.16 15.62
C SER A 211 17.61 -8.88 14.76
N VAL A 212 18.07 -7.65 14.81
CA VAL A 212 19.32 -7.20 14.15
C VAL A 212 20.54 -7.84 14.78
N GLU A 213 20.53 -8.03 16.08
CA GLU A 213 21.60 -8.66 16.84
C GLU A 213 21.81 -10.11 16.40
N GLU A 214 20.72 -10.83 16.19
CA GLU A 214 20.73 -12.20 15.66
C GLU A 214 21.28 -12.23 14.22
N ALA A 215 20.83 -11.30 13.37
CA ALA A 215 21.29 -11.16 12.00
C ALA A 215 22.76 -10.74 11.91
N ASN A 216 23.32 -10.16 12.95
CA ASN A 216 24.69 -9.62 13.03
C ASN A 216 25.06 -8.73 11.84
N MET A 217 24.14 -7.86 11.43
CA MET A 217 24.24 -7.05 10.21
C MET A 217 24.58 -5.60 10.53
N THR A 218 25.54 -5.06 9.79
CA THR A 218 25.92 -3.64 9.83
C THR A 218 26.35 -3.17 8.43
N ASN A 219 26.44 -1.86 8.23
CA ASN A 219 26.89 -1.24 6.99
C ASN A 219 26.06 -1.65 5.76
N VAL A 220 24.73 -1.67 5.91
CA VAL A 220 23.81 -1.98 4.82
C VAL A 220 23.56 -0.79 3.92
N ASP A 221 23.32 -1.04 2.63
CA ASP A 221 23.12 0.00 1.61
C ASP A 221 21.76 0.67 1.75
N SER A 222 20.74 -0.10 2.10
CA SER A 222 19.41 0.44 2.36
C SER A 222 18.65 -0.38 3.41
N VAL A 223 17.78 0.32 4.14
CA VAL A 223 16.79 -0.29 5.05
C VAL A 223 15.39 0.08 4.59
N ILE A 224 14.55 -0.92 4.35
CA ILE A 224 13.15 -0.74 3.95
C ILE A 224 12.26 -1.17 5.11
N ILE A 225 11.53 -0.21 5.69
CA ILE A 225 10.67 -0.44 6.85
C ILE A 225 9.24 -0.64 6.36
N THR A 226 8.72 -1.85 6.51
CA THR A 226 7.35 -2.24 6.16
C THR A 226 6.50 -2.57 7.39
N ALA A 227 7.08 -2.44 8.57
CA ALA A 227 6.41 -2.62 9.84
C ALA A 227 5.33 -1.55 10.08
N ALA A 228 4.25 -1.93 10.77
CA ALA A 228 3.27 -1.02 11.34
C ALA A 228 3.30 -1.16 12.87
N THR A 229 3.72 -0.11 13.57
CA THR A 229 3.86 -0.13 15.03
C THR A 229 3.87 1.29 15.59
N SER A 230 3.45 1.44 16.85
CA SER A 230 3.60 2.70 17.59
C SER A 230 5.01 2.90 18.19
N SER A 231 5.89 1.90 18.08
CA SER A 231 7.28 1.99 18.52
C SER A 231 8.16 2.72 17.53
N ASN A 232 9.11 3.52 18.02
CA ASN A 232 10.14 4.17 17.21
C ASN A 232 11.34 3.25 16.88
N GLU A 233 11.36 2.04 17.44
CA GLU A 233 12.44 1.07 17.30
C GLU A 233 12.84 0.78 15.84
N PRO A 234 11.92 0.59 14.88
CA PRO A 234 12.32 0.30 13.49
C PRO A 234 13.23 1.36 12.87
N ILE A 235 12.98 2.67 13.14
CA ILE A 235 13.80 3.73 12.60
C ILE A 235 15.15 3.85 13.35
N GLU A 236 15.16 3.60 14.65
CA GLU A 236 16.40 3.58 15.46
C GLU A 236 17.31 2.43 15.02
N VAL A 237 16.76 1.24 14.81
CA VAL A 237 17.49 0.10 14.26
C VAL A 237 18.03 0.42 12.88
N ALA A 238 17.21 0.99 12.00
CA ALA A 238 17.61 1.36 10.64
C ALA A 238 18.81 2.32 10.64
N THR A 239 18.79 3.36 11.46
CA THR A 239 19.91 4.32 11.56
C THR A 239 21.19 3.68 12.09
N LYS A 240 21.08 2.72 13.02
CA LYS A 240 22.20 2.00 13.61
C LYS A 240 22.95 1.13 12.59
N ILE A 241 22.22 0.36 11.78
CA ILE A 241 22.80 -0.62 10.85
C ILE A 241 23.17 -0.04 9.48
N ALA A 242 22.58 1.09 9.10
CA ALA A 242 22.82 1.78 7.84
C ALA A 242 24.29 2.20 7.72
N ARG A 243 24.91 2.03 6.55
CA ARG A 243 26.22 2.63 6.24
C ARG A 243 26.12 4.15 6.06
N ASN A 244 27.26 4.81 5.90
CA ASN A 244 27.26 6.21 5.49
C ASN A 244 26.56 6.37 4.13
N LYS A 245 25.73 7.41 3.99
CA LYS A 245 24.92 7.73 2.80
C LYS A 245 23.94 6.64 2.41
N ALA A 246 23.54 5.78 3.36
CA ALA A 246 22.49 4.81 3.12
C ALA A 246 21.11 5.47 3.03
N LYS A 247 20.21 4.81 2.35
CA LYS A 247 18.83 5.26 2.21
C LYS A 247 17.90 4.43 3.08
N ILE A 248 17.06 5.10 3.86
CA ILE A 248 16.01 4.48 4.68
C ILE A 248 14.66 4.79 4.04
N VAL A 249 13.91 3.75 3.66
CA VAL A 249 12.60 3.88 3.02
C VAL A 249 11.51 3.40 3.98
N VAL A 250 10.55 4.26 4.29
CA VAL A 250 9.41 3.93 5.14
C VAL A 250 8.18 3.66 4.27
N VAL A 251 7.75 2.41 4.24
CA VAL A 251 6.56 1.93 3.52
C VAL A 251 5.41 1.69 4.50
N GLY A 252 5.75 1.19 5.69
CA GLY A 252 4.79 0.93 6.77
C GLY A 252 4.39 2.18 7.54
N ASP A 253 3.64 1.99 8.61
CA ASP A 253 3.17 3.07 9.49
C ASP A 253 3.92 3.01 10.82
N ILE A 254 4.88 3.91 10.98
CA ILE A 254 5.72 4.02 12.18
C ILE A 254 5.88 5.48 12.59
N PRO A 255 6.15 5.78 13.88
CA PRO A 255 6.59 7.10 14.30
C PRO A 255 7.92 7.47 13.61
N LEU A 256 8.08 8.75 13.28
CA LEU A 256 9.31 9.29 12.70
C LEU A 256 9.99 10.26 13.69
N ASN A 257 10.24 9.80 14.92
CA ASN A 257 11.02 10.55 15.90
C ASN A 257 12.51 10.33 15.61
N ILE A 258 13.06 11.13 14.72
CA ILE A 258 14.43 11.01 14.25
C ILE A 258 15.38 11.97 14.99
N SER A 259 16.55 11.46 15.37
CA SER A 259 17.64 12.25 15.89
C SER A 259 18.42 12.89 14.74
N ARG A 260 18.56 14.22 14.75
CA ARG A 260 19.40 14.90 13.76
C ARG A 260 20.83 14.35 13.75
N ASN A 261 21.39 13.98 14.90
CA ASN A 261 22.77 13.51 15.00
C ASN A 261 22.95 12.17 14.28
N ASP A 262 22.01 11.23 14.39
CA ASP A 262 22.11 9.92 13.74
C ASP A 262 22.14 10.05 12.22
N PHE A 263 21.38 11.00 11.69
CA PHE A 263 21.38 11.32 10.26
C PHE A 263 22.61 12.12 9.84
N TYR A 264 23.02 13.10 10.63
CA TYR A 264 24.12 14.00 10.30
C TYR A 264 25.46 13.28 10.15
N TYR A 265 25.83 12.42 11.09
CA TYR A 265 27.13 11.73 11.06
C TYR A 265 27.29 10.75 9.92
N LYS A 266 26.20 10.18 9.45
CA LYS A 266 26.20 9.20 8.34
C LYS A 266 25.69 9.79 7.03
N GLU A 267 25.23 11.05 7.00
CA GLU A 267 24.56 11.67 5.85
C GLU A 267 23.45 10.77 5.29
N LEU A 268 22.58 10.25 6.19
CA LEU A 268 21.49 9.35 5.80
C LEU A 268 20.37 10.09 5.07
N GLU A 269 19.73 9.40 4.13
CA GLU A 269 18.52 9.85 3.47
C GLU A 269 17.30 9.09 4.01
N LEU A 270 16.20 9.81 4.29
CA LEU A 270 14.90 9.23 4.67
C LEU A 270 13.87 9.56 3.61
N VAL A 271 13.19 8.52 3.11
CA VAL A 271 12.10 8.67 2.14
C VAL A 271 10.87 7.94 2.63
N VAL A 272 9.72 8.60 2.59
CA VAL A 272 8.42 7.97 2.86
C VAL A 272 7.76 7.55 1.55
N SER A 273 7.46 6.26 1.43
CA SER A 273 6.81 5.69 0.25
C SER A 273 5.31 6.01 0.25
N LYS A 274 4.81 6.51 -0.88
CA LYS A 274 3.40 6.80 -1.05
C LYS A 274 2.71 5.70 -1.86
N SER A 275 2.11 4.72 -1.17
CA SER A 275 1.31 3.66 -1.80
C SER A 275 2.08 2.98 -2.95
N TYR A 276 1.49 2.85 -4.14
CA TYR A 276 2.12 2.23 -5.32
C TYR A 276 2.68 3.25 -6.33
N GLY A 277 2.94 4.48 -5.89
CA GLY A 277 3.78 5.43 -6.61
C GLY A 277 3.08 6.68 -7.12
N PRO A 278 3.79 7.49 -7.91
CA PRO A 278 3.27 8.71 -8.52
C PRO A 278 2.01 8.46 -9.34
N GLY A 279 1.05 9.36 -9.26
CA GLY A 279 -0.30 9.22 -9.83
C GLY A 279 -1.34 8.87 -8.78
N ARG A 280 -0.94 8.18 -7.70
CA ARG A 280 -1.86 7.77 -6.64
C ARG A 280 -2.50 8.97 -5.94
N TYR A 281 -3.83 8.93 -5.87
CA TYR A 281 -4.71 10.01 -5.37
C TYR A 281 -4.73 11.28 -6.24
N ASP A 282 -4.16 11.24 -7.44
CA ASP A 282 -4.31 12.32 -8.42
C ASP A 282 -5.50 12.02 -9.35
N LYS A 283 -6.59 12.78 -9.19
CA LYS A 283 -7.78 12.61 -10.03
C LYS A 283 -7.54 12.83 -11.51
N GLN A 284 -6.57 13.67 -11.88
CA GLN A 284 -6.20 13.87 -13.29
C GLN A 284 -5.60 12.59 -13.88
N TYR A 285 -4.79 11.88 -13.09
CA TYR A 285 -4.19 10.62 -13.47
C TYR A 285 -5.20 9.46 -13.38
N GLU A 286 -5.75 9.20 -12.18
CA GLU A 286 -6.59 8.02 -11.91
C GLU A 286 -7.92 8.04 -12.69
N ILE A 287 -8.58 9.22 -12.81
CA ILE A 287 -9.93 9.32 -13.40
C ILE A 287 -9.84 9.78 -14.86
N LEU A 288 -9.04 10.80 -15.15
CA LEU A 288 -8.99 11.39 -16.49
C LEU A 288 -7.92 10.78 -17.39
N GLY A 289 -7.09 9.86 -16.89
CA GLY A 289 -6.06 9.17 -17.65
C GLY A 289 -4.93 10.07 -18.14
N LYS A 290 -4.73 11.25 -17.51
CA LYS A 290 -3.61 12.13 -17.88
C LYS A 290 -2.33 11.61 -17.24
N ASP A 291 -1.56 10.87 -18.01
CA ASP A 291 -0.28 10.31 -17.56
C ASP A 291 0.81 11.39 -17.44
N TYR A 292 1.78 11.14 -16.58
CA TYR A 292 2.97 11.98 -16.47
C TYR A 292 3.96 11.69 -17.60
N PRO A 293 4.68 12.72 -18.11
CA PRO A 293 5.73 12.51 -19.10
C PRO A 293 6.77 11.50 -18.58
N ILE A 294 7.03 10.46 -19.37
CA ILE A 294 7.90 9.33 -18.97
C ILE A 294 9.35 9.77 -18.69
N GLU A 295 9.80 10.85 -19.34
CA GLU A 295 11.12 11.44 -19.16
C GLU A 295 11.32 12.02 -17.74
N TYR A 296 10.21 12.44 -17.08
CA TYR A 296 10.25 13.05 -15.76
C TYR A 296 9.76 12.11 -14.67
N VAL A 297 8.80 11.23 -14.97
CA VAL A 297 8.25 10.26 -14.02
C VAL A 297 8.24 8.88 -14.67
N ARG A 298 9.35 8.14 -14.48
CA ARG A 298 9.53 6.82 -15.11
C ARG A 298 8.53 5.78 -14.59
N TRP A 299 8.25 5.78 -13.30
CA TRP A 299 7.44 4.77 -12.63
C TRP A 299 6.24 5.41 -11.92
N THR A 300 5.11 5.41 -12.61
CA THR A 300 3.81 5.81 -12.07
C THR A 300 3.10 4.59 -11.48
N GLU A 301 2.00 4.80 -10.77
CA GLU A 301 1.21 3.71 -10.20
C GLU A 301 0.82 2.66 -11.23
N ASN A 302 0.35 3.08 -12.41
CA ASN A 302 -0.08 2.19 -13.49
C ASN A 302 1.10 1.45 -14.14
N ARG A 303 2.29 2.08 -14.19
CA ARG A 303 3.51 1.44 -14.69
C ARG A 303 4.16 0.52 -13.65
N ASN A 304 3.71 0.57 -12.40
CA ASN A 304 4.10 -0.36 -11.35
C ASN A 304 3.17 -1.58 -11.29
N PHE A 305 1.96 -1.48 -11.85
CA PHE A 305 1.07 -2.63 -12.06
C PHE A 305 1.60 -3.50 -13.20
#